data_cfbb226cd65c696fb475eea9efbc85e2
#
_entry.id   cfbb226cd65c696fb475eea9efbc85e2
#
_cell.length_a   1.000
_cell.length_b   1.000
_cell.length_c   1.000
_cell.angle_alpha   90.00
_cell.angle_beta   90.00
_cell.angle_gamma   90.00
#
_symmetry.space_group_name_H-M   'P 1'
#
loop_
_entity.id
_entity.type
_entity.pdbx_description
1 polymer ?
#
loop_
_entity_poly.entity_id
_entity_poly.type
_entity_poly.pdbx_seq_one_letter_code
_entity_poly.pdbx_strand_id
1 'polypeptide(L)'
;MDTPEKRSEPTAQPHGDLVELLSRKIVGQSNALQFIIPYLRMYQAGLSAPDRPAGIFLLLGPTGTGKTRTVEALAEILHGSNKNLLKIDCAEYQSDHEVAKLLGAPPGYVGHRETKPMLTQERLLDVVSDGSDLALVLFDEI
;
A
#
# COMPACT_ATOMS: atom_id res chain seq x y z
N MET A 1 38.42 -12.48 -29.09
CA MET A 1 37.25 -11.86 -29.71
C MET A 1 36.17 -11.83 -28.65
N ASP A 2 36.09 -10.69 -27.97
CA ASP A 2 35.11 -10.49 -26.91
C ASP A 2 33.76 -10.07 -27.51
N THR A 3 32.78 -10.91 -27.30
CA THR A 3 31.38 -10.59 -27.63
C THR A 3 30.85 -9.66 -26.55
N PRO A 4 30.37 -8.47 -26.86
CA PRO A 4 29.81 -7.58 -25.83
C PRO A 4 28.51 -8.18 -25.32
N GLU A 5 28.49 -8.44 -24.02
CA GLU A 5 27.37 -8.83 -23.23
C GLU A 5 26.24 -7.78 -23.39
N LYS A 6 25.16 -8.23 -24.01
CA LYS A 6 23.97 -7.43 -24.25
C LYS A 6 23.34 -7.14 -22.89
N ARG A 7 23.58 -5.95 -22.35
CA ARG A 7 22.81 -5.41 -21.22
C ARG A 7 21.35 -5.42 -21.65
N SER A 8 20.56 -6.27 -21.01
CA SER A 8 19.11 -6.22 -21.11
C SER A 8 18.64 -4.84 -20.60
N GLU A 9 18.19 -4.01 -21.51
CA GLU A 9 17.48 -2.80 -21.18
C GLU A 9 16.28 -3.18 -20.30
N PRO A 10 16.02 -2.46 -19.21
CA PRO A 10 14.79 -2.66 -18.46
C PRO A 10 13.63 -2.37 -19.42
N THR A 11 12.86 -3.38 -19.74
CA THR A 11 11.59 -3.24 -20.45
C THR A 11 10.74 -2.30 -19.64
N ALA A 12 10.71 -1.03 -20.04
CA ALA A 12 9.71 -0.09 -19.58
C ALA A 12 8.35 -0.68 -19.97
N GLN A 13 7.67 -1.29 -18.99
CA GLN A 13 6.28 -1.65 -19.18
C GLN A 13 5.54 -0.36 -19.52
N PRO A 14 4.67 -0.36 -20.53
CA PRO A 14 3.87 0.78 -20.84
C PRO A 14 2.88 0.97 -19.68
N HIS A 15 3.30 1.73 -18.69
CA HIS A 15 2.40 2.29 -17.70
C HIS A 15 1.54 3.32 -18.45
N GLY A 16 0.64 2.80 -19.27
CA GLY A 16 -0.45 3.57 -19.83
C GLY A 16 -1.05 4.31 -18.66
N ASP A 17 -1.08 5.56 -18.77
CA ASP A 17 -1.26 6.57 -17.78
C ASP A 17 -1.99 6.05 -16.52
N LEU A 18 -1.21 5.73 -15.46
CA LEU A 18 -1.73 5.31 -14.15
C LEU A 18 -2.79 6.29 -13.65
N VAL A 19 -2.63 7.56 -14.01
CA VAL A 19 -3.58 8.65 -13.77
C VAL A 19 -4.89 8.38 -14.50
N GLU A 20 -4.84 8.00 -15.76
CA GLU A 20 -6.02 7.74 -16.57
C GLU A 20 -6.78 6.51 -16.06
N LEU A 21 -6.06 5.44 -15.73
CA LEU A 21 -6.65 4.23 -15.16
C LEU A 21 -7.32 4.50 -13.80
N LEU A 22 -6.67 5.26 -12.93
CA LEU A 22 -7.22 5.66 -11.64
C LEU A 22 -8.44 6.57 -11.80
N SER A 23 -8.38 7.55 -12.71
CA SER A 23 -9.48 8.48 -12.95
C SER A 23 -10.72 7.80 -13.54
N ARG A 24 -10.54 6.76 -14.33
CA ARG A 24 -11.64 5.94 -14.85
C ARG A 24 -12.32 5.10 -13.79
N LYS A 25 -11.55 4.58 -12.82
CA LYS A 25 -12.09 3.72 -11.75
C LYS A 25 -12.67 4.51 -10.59
N ILE A 26 -12.21 5.73 -10.37
CA ILE A 26 -12.56 6.53 -9.19
C ILE A 26 -13.21 7.84 -9.67
N VAL A 27 -14.51 7.89 -9.53
CA VAL A 27 -15.29 9.11 -9.78
C VAL A 27 -15.36 9.92 -8.48
N GLY A 28 -15.01 11.22 -8.54
CA GLY A 28 -15.18 12.15 -7.42
C GLY A 28 -14.00 12.31 -6.44
N GLN A 29 -12.87 11.59 -6.64
CA GLN A 29 -11.67 11.68 -5.79
C GLN A 29 -10.41 12.14 -6.54
N SER A 30 -10.58 12.94 -7.57
CA SER A 30 -9.45 13.44 -8.40
C SER A 30 -8.39 14.16 -7.59
N ASN A 31 -8.79 14.88 -6.54
CA ASN A 31 -7.84 15.60 -5.67
C ASN A 31 -6.92 14.64 -4.90
N ALA A 32 -7.48 13.55 -4.32
CA ALA A 32 -6.67 12.56 -3.60
C ALA A 32 -5.63 11.91 -4.52
N LEU A 33 -6.02 11.58 -5.74
CA LEU A 33 -5.15 10.96 -6.73
C LEU A 33 -4.00 11.87 -7.17
N GLN A 34 -4.24 13.17 -7.30
CA GLN A 34 -3.18 14.13 -7.64
C GLN A 34 -2.04 14.14 -6.62
N PHE A 35 -2.33 13.86 -5.35
CA PHE A 35 -1.31 13.76 -4.30
C PHE A 35 -0.64 12.40 -4.24
N ILE A 36 -1.34 11.32 -4.53
CA ILE A 36 -0.82 9.94 -4.44
C ILE A 36 0.08 9.59 -5.64
N ILE A 37 -0.33 9.95 -6.83
CA ILE A 37 0.34 9.56 -8.10
C ILE A 37 1.82 9.95 -8.16
N PRO A 38 2.24 11.16 -7.78
CA PRO A 38 3.66 11.54 -7.79
C PRO A 38 4.54 10.60 -6.94
N TYR A 39 4.05 10.15 -5.79
CA TYR A 39 4.78 9.23 -4.92
C TYR A 39 4.91 7.84 -5.54
N LEU A 40 3.87 7.36 -6.21
CA LEU A 40 3.93 6.10 -6.95
C LEU A 40 4.95 6.16 -8.09
N ARG A 41 4.99 7.26 -8.83
CA ARG A 41 5.97 7.49 -9.89
C ARG A 41 7.40 7.56 -9.35
N MET A 42 7.62 8.22 -8.22
CA MET A 42 8.92 8.26 -7.54
C MET A 42 9.36 6.86 -7.11
N TYR A 43 8.44 6.08 -6.54
CA TYR A 43 8.72 4.70 -6.17
C TYR A 43 9.11 3.84 -7.37
N GLN A 44 8.33 3.88 -8.45
CA GLN A 44 8.59 3.15 -9.69
C GLN A 44 9.91 3.56 -10.35
N ALA A 45 10.32 4.81 -10.20
CA ALA A 45 11.60 5.33 -10.69
C ALA A 45 12.81 4.99 -9.77
N GLY A 46 12.57 4.29 -8.65
CA GLY A 46 13.63 3.96 -7.68
C GLY A 46 14.12 5.17 -6.87
N LEU A 47 13.35 6.24 -6.80
CA LEU A 47 13.70 7.48 -6.10
C LEU A 47 13.21 7.55 -4.65
N SER A 48 12.46 6.54 -4.20
CA SER A 48 12.00 6.45 -2.82
C SER A 48 13.10 5.95 -1.90
N ALA A 49 13.17 6.50 -0.67
CA ALA A 49 14.12 6.04 0.32
C ALA A 49 13.78 4.60 0.76
N PRO A 50 14.77 3.69 0.86
CA PRO A 50 14.51 2.27 1.12
C PRO A 50 14.06 1.95 2.56
N ASP A 51 14.31 2.87 3.50
CA ASP A 51 14.04 2.73 4.93
C ASP A 51 12.73 3.41 5.37
N ARG A 52 11.93 3.90 4.42
CA ARG A 52 10.70 4.65 4.69
C ARG A 52 9.58 4.20 3.78
N PRO A 53 8.31 4.35 4.21
CA PRO A 53 7.18 4.23 3.31
C PRO A 53 7.33 5.15 2.10
N ALA A 54 6.93 4.69 0.92
CA ALA A 54 6.95 5.50 -0.29
C ALA A 54 6.06 6.75 -0.19
N GLY A 55 5.01 6.68 0.62
CA GLY A 55 4.14 7.81 0.98
C GLY A 55 3.19 7.45 2.10
N ILE A 56 2.76 8.44 2.86
CA ILE A 56 1.73 8.33 3.89
C ILE A 56 0.69 9.41 3.59
N PHE A 57 -0.59 9.00 3.46
CA PHE A 57 -1.67 9.89 3.06
C PHE A 57 -2.83 9.81 4.05
N LEU A 58 -3.38 10.95 4.41
CA LEU A 58 -4.60 11.06 5.19
C LEU A 58 -5.74 11.51 4.28
N LEU A 59 -6.72 10.62 4.08
CA LEU A 59 -7.91 10.92 3.29
C LEU A 59 -9.04 11.38 4.22
N LEU A 60 -9.37 12.66 4.15
CA LEU A 60 -10.42 13.29 4.94
C LEU A 60 -11.69 13.46 4.09
N GLY A 61 -12.83 13.22 4.70
CA GLY A 61 -14.12 13.44 4.06
C GLY A 61 -15.26 12.72 4.77
N PRO A 62 -16.52 13.06 4.48
CA PRO A 62 -17.67 12.39 5.03
C PRO A 62 -17.73 10.91 4.66
N THR A 63 -18.48 10.12 5.43
CA THR A 63 -18.78 8.72 5.08
C THR A 63 -19.44 8.63 3.70
N GLY A 64 -19.05 7.64 2.90
CA GLY A 64 -19.64 7.42 1.58
C GLY A 64 -19.03 8.27 0.45
N THR A 65 -17.95 9.04 0.69
CA THR A 65 -17.27 9.83 -0.34
C THR A 65 -16.27 9.03 -1.18
N GLY A 66 -16.13 7.73 -0.94
CA GLY A 66 -15.26 6.86 -1.75
C GLY A 66 -13.80 6.79 -1.29
N LYS A 67 -13.48 7.20 -0.05
CA LYS A 67 -12.10 7.13 0.50
C LYS A 67 -11.50 5.71 0.43
N THR A 68 -12.21 4.74 0.96
CA THR A 68 -11.80 3.32 0.94
C THR A 68 -11.73 2.78 -0.49
N ARG A 69 -12.71 3.13 -1.32
CA ARG A 69 -12.74 2.73 -2.75
C ARG A 69 -11.55 3.25 -3.55
N THR A 70 -11.02 4.41 -3.19
CA THR A 70 -9.80 4.95 -3.80
C THR A 70 -8.61 4.04 -3.60
N VAL A 71 -8.43 3.54 -2.38
CA VAL A 71 -7.32 2.64 -2.03
C VAL A 71 -7.51 1.25 -2.64
N GLU A 72 -8.73 0.73 -2.62
CA GLU A 72 -9.09 -0.54 -3.26
C GLU A 72 -8.84 -0.51 -4.78
N ALA A 73 -9.20 0.57 -5.44
CA ALA A 73 -8.96 0.76 -6.87
C ALA A 73 -7.45 0.87 -7.18
N LEU A 74 -6.69 1.50 -6.29
CA LEU A 74 -5.23 1.56 -6.41
C LEU A 74 -4.62 0.15 -6.30
N ALA A 75 -5.08 -0.67 -5.34
CA ALA A 75 -4.64 -2.06 -5.20
C ALA A 75 -4.97 -2.87 -6.47
N GLU A 76 -6.16 -2.69 -7.02
CA GLU A 76 -6.58 -3.38 -8.24
C GLU A 76 -5.70 -3.01 -9.45
N ILE A 77 -5.30 -1.75 -9.57
CA ILE A 77 -4.44 -1.29 -10.67
C ILE A 77 -3.01 -1.79 -10.51
N LEU A 78 -2.45 -1.74 -9.29
CA LEU A 78 -1.08 -2.15 -9.03
C LEU A 78 -0.90 -3.67 -9.03
N HIS A 79 -1.88 -4.41 -8.51
CA HIS A 79 -1.77 -5.84 -8.24
C HIS A 79 -2.78 -6.71 -9.01
N GLY A 80 -3.70 -6.11 -9.75
CA GLY A 80 -4.76 -6.83 -10.43
C GLY A 80 -5.93 -7.30 -9.54
N SER A 81 -5.90 -6.97 -8.25
CA SER A 81 -6.95 -7.34 -7.29
C SER A 81 -7.08 -6.31 -6.18
N ASN A 82 -8.30 -5.91 -5.86
CA ASN A 82 -8.60 -5.05 -4.73
C ASN A 82 -8.38 -5.71 -3.36
N LYS A 83 -8.11 -7.02 -3.34
CA LYS A 83 -7.78 -7.79 -2.13
C LYS A 83 -6.30 -7.68 -1.76
N ASN A 84 -5.44 -7.23 -2.67
CA ASN A 84 -4.02 -7.00 -2.43
C ASN A 84 -3.82 -5.68 -1.65
N LEU A 85 -4.39 -5.65 -0.46
CA LEU A 85 -4.44 -4.50 0.43
C LEU A 85 -4.52 -4.99 1.87
N LEU A 86 -3.57 -4.58 2.71
CA LEU A 86 -3.65 -4.84 4.15
C LEU A 86 -4.57 -3.79 4.77
N LYS A 87 -5.80 -4.21 5.09
CA LYS A 87 -6.80 -3.34 5.71
C LYS A 87 -6.80 -3.55 7.23
N ILE A 88 -6.69 -2.45 7.96
CA ILE A 88 -6.70 -2.38 9.42
C ILE A 88 -7.87 -1.49 9.83
N ASP A 89 -8.85 -2.07 10.50
CA ASP A 89 -9.97 -1.32 11.06
C ASP A 89 -9.56 -0.74 12.42
N CYS A 90 -9.32 0.57 12.47
CA CYS A 90 -8.87 1.24 13.68
C CYS A 90 -9.95 1.31 14.76
N ALA A 91 -11.22 1.11 14.43
CA ALA A 91 -12.30 1.02 15.42
C ALA A 91 -12.12 -0.17 16.36
N GLU A 92 -11.41 -1.23 15.93
CA GLU A 92 -11.09 -2.40 16.75
C GLU A 92 -9.95 -2.15 17.75
N TYR A 93 -9.21 -1.02 17.62
CA TYR A 93 -7.98 -0.73 18.38
C TYR A 93 -8.13 0.52 19.27
N GLN A 94 -9.07 0.48 20.20
CA GLN A 94 -9.39 1.63 21.07
C GLN A 94 -8.66 1.61 22.42
N SER A 95 -8.03 0.52 22.77
CA SER A 95 -7.29 0.37 24.03
C SER A 95 -5.84 -0.05 23.80
N ASP A 96 -4.97 0.19 24.79
CA ASP A 96 -3.56 -0.20 24.72
C ASP A 96 -3.36 -1.71 24.48
N HIS A 97 -4.26 -2.56 25.01
CA HIS A 97 -4.24 -3.99 24.77
C HIS A 97 -4.55 -4.36 23.31
N GLU A 98 -5.39 -3.59 22.66
CA GLU A 98 -5.76 -3.79 21.27
C GLU A 98 -4.67 -3.27 20.33
N VAL A 99 -4.02 -2.16 20.67
CA VAL A 99 -2.83 -1.66 19.95
C VAL A 99 -1.70 -2.70 19.99
N ALA A 100 -1.54 -3.45 21.08
CA ALA A 100 -0.59 -4.55 21.15
C ALA A 100 -0.88 -5.68 20.15
N LYS A 101 -2.14 -5.88 19.73
CA LYS A 101 -2.50 -6.81 18.65
C LYS A 101 -2.01 -6.33 17.29
N LEU A 102 -1.91 -5.03 17.09
CA LEU A 102 -1.43 -4.45 15.84
C LEU A 102 0.08 -4.63 15.68
N LEU A 103 0.84 -4.29 16.71
CA LEU A 103 2.31 -4.22 16.69
C LEU A 103 2.99 -5.43 17.33
N GLY A 104 2.25 -6.26 18.06
CA GLY A 104 2.77 -7.30 18.93
C GLY A 104 2.94 -6.81 20.37
N ALA A 105 2.76 -7.71 21.34
CA ALA A 105 2.97 -7.41 22.74
C ALA A 105 4.47 -7.35 23.07
N PRO A 106 4.93 -6.41 23.91
CA PRO A 106 6.32 -6.36 24.36
C PRO A 106 6.72 -7.65 25.09
N PRO A 107 8.00 -8.05 25.06
CA PRO A 107 8.50 -9.18 25.85
C PRO A 107 8.17 -8.99 27.34
N GLY A 108 7.63 -10.04 27.98
CA GLY A 108 7.21 -10.01 29.39
C GLY A 108 5.75 -9.69 29.64
N TYR A 109 4.98 -9.31 28.61
CA TYR A 109 3.54 -9.15 28.71
C TYR A 109 2.84 -10.52 28.69
N VAL A 110 1.80 -10.68 29.51
CA VAL A 110 0.94 -11.88 29.48
C VAL A 110 0.28 -11.96 28.12
N GLY A 111 0.45 -13.09 27.41
CA GLY A 111 -0.07 -13.26 26.04
C GLY A 111 0.91 -12.90 24.91
N HIS A 112 2.16 -12.51 25.20
CA HIS A 112 3.17 -12.19 24.18
C HIS A 112 3.36 -13.30 23.13
N ARG A 113 3.24 -14.57 23.53
CA ARG A 113 3.37 -15.72 22.63
C ARG A 113 2.11 -16.06 21.85
N GLU A 114 0.94 -15.57 22.28
CA GLU A 114 -0.36 -15.94 21.73
C GLU A 114 -0.88 -14.91 20.74
N THR A 115 -0.41 -13.66 20.83
CA THR A 115 -0.87 -12.57 19.97
C THR A 115 0.06 -12.39 18.76
N LYS A 116 -0.39 -12.85 17.59
CA LYS A 116 0.31 -12.56 16.33
C LYS A 116 0.01 -11.11 15.92
N PRO A 117 1.04 -10.29 15.67
CA PRO A 117 0.82 -8.91 15.21
C PRO A 117 0.08 -8.87 13.88
N MET A 118 -0.76 -7.86 13.68
CA MET A 118 -1.45 -7.63 12.42
C MET A 118 -0.53 -6.98 11.38
N LEU A 119 0.38 -6.11 11.81
CA LEU A 119 1.33 -5.44 10.94
C LEU A 119 2.69 -6.14 11.02
N THR A 120 2.92 -7.08 10.13
CA THR A 120 4.17 -7.85 10.02
C THR A 120 4.72 -7.82 8.60
N GLN A 121 6.01 -8.07 8.46
CA GLN A 121 6.65 -8.20 7.15
C GLN A 121 6.00 -9.32 6.31
N GLU A 122 5.65 -10.44 6.93
CA GLU A 122 4.96 -11.55 6.27
C GLU A 122 3.64 -11.09 5.65
N ARG A 123 2.79 -10.39 6.41
CA ARG A 123 1.52 -9.88 5.92
C ARG A 123 1.66 -8.79 4.85
N LEU A 124 2.71 -7.98 4.92
CA LEU A 124 3.03 -7.02 3.87
C LEU A 124 3.43 -7.72 2.57
N LEU A 125 4.17 -8.82 2.66
CA LEU A 125 4.53 -9.63 1.51
C LEU A 125 3.32 -10.37 0.89
N ASP A 126 2.32 -10.73 1.68
CA ASP A 126 1.10 -11.39 1.21
C ASP A 126 0.24 -10.49 0.31
N VAL A 127 0.38 -9.17 0.42
CA VAL A 127 -0.44 -8.22 -0.37
C VAL A 127 0.28 -7.64 -1.58
N VAL A 128 1.55 -7.96 -1.80
CA VAL A 128 2.27 -7.62 -3.05
C VAL A 128 2.03 -8.65 -4.13
N SER A 129 2.44 -8.36 -5.35
CA SER A 129 2.27 -9.23 -6.51
C SER A 129 3.44 -9.09 -7.47
N ASP A 130 3.49 -9.95 -8.49
CA ASP A 130 4.47 -9.84 -9.57
C ASP A 130 4.36 -8.50 -10.34
N GLY A 131 3.19 -7.86 -10.29
CA GLY A 131 2.96 -6.56 -10.93
C GLY A 131 3.55 -5.37 -10.17
N SER A 132 3.70 -5.50 -8.84
CA SER A 132 4.28 -4.46 -7.98
C SER A 132 4.70 -5.04 -6.64
N ASP A 133 5.87 -4.64 -6.17
CA ASP A 133 6.38 -4.94 -4.82
C ASP A 133 5.96 -3.92 -3.76
N LEU A 134 5.15 -2.94 -4.15
CA LEU A 134 4.63 -1.90 -3.25
C LEU A 134 3.45 -2.41 -2.44
N ALA A 135 3.63 -2.67 -1.15
CA ALA A 135 2.54 -3.03 -0.25
C ALA A 135 1.68 -1.81 0.09
N LEU A 136 0.37 -1.97 -0.03
CA LEU A 136 -0.61 -0.97 0.40
C LEU A 136 -1.18 -1.35 1.76
N VAL A 137 -1.18 -0.40 2.69
CA VAL A 137 -1.80 -0.54 4.02
C VAL A 137 -2.83 0.56 4.19
N LEU A 138 -4.06 0.16 4.50
CA LEU A 138 -5.15 1.07 4.78
C LEU A 138 -5.51 1.00 6.26
N PHE A 139 -5.36 2.12 6.96
CA PHE A 139 -5.92 2.33 8.29
C PHE A 139 -7.29 3.02 8.12
N ASP A 140 -8.34 2.25 8.32
CA ASP A 140 -9.72 2.71 8.15
C ASP A 140 -10.35 3.04 9.50
N GLU A 141 -11.35 3.91 9.52
CA GLU A 141 -12.08 4.30 10.74
C GLU A 141 -11.17 4.90 11.85
N ILE A 142 -10.22 5.74 11.45
CA ILE A 142 -9.34 6.46 12.38
C ILE A 142 -10.12 7.49 13.21
#